data_79cb95f820ab5a7a0f359049a5e4737e
#
_entry.id   79cb95f820ab5a7a0f359049a5e4737e
#
_cell.length_a   1.000
_cell.length_b   1.000
_cell.length_c   1.000
_cell.angle_alpha   90.00
_cell.angle_beta   90.00
_cell.angle_gamma   90.00
#
_symmetry.space_group_name_H-M   'P 1'
#
loop_
_entity.id
_entity.type
_entity.pdbx_description
1 polymer ?
#
loop_
_entity_poly.entity_id
_entity_poly.type
_entity_poly.pdbx_seq_one_letter_code
_entity_poly.pdbx_strand_id
1 'polypeptide(L)'
;MTREGNSCCKAHEKISAPLATEQEYFDRYLRKTYSPDIFLEEALAFVDDAHAEQKPFFLYYPSPIPHVALQVPVEDLDAYPREWDEVPYLGGSYLPHPRPRAAYAAMITHLDKEVGAILDHLQSLGLSENTLVMFSSDNGTTWAGGVDHEFFGSTQGLSGLKGSVLEGGLRVPFIAQWPGKIKPGTVSEFPSYFPDLFPTLLAVAGQPDTRPHDGQNLVPVFQGQELLRKKDLYWEHGDQQALISGDWKLVRRRLGKKNPTTKLFHLVKDPGETNNLATEKPEVLERLLNISKNSRFPSLVFPNSGLDLP
;
A
#
# COMPACT_ATOMS: atom_id res chain seq x y z
N MET A 1 -29.21 2.34 -27.92
CA MET A 1 -28.35 1.20 -27.52
C MET A 1 -28.03 1.36 -26.06
N THR A 2 -28.80 0.69 -25.22
CA THR A 2 -28.66 0.70 -23.74
C THR A 2 -27.52 -0.26 -23.36
N ARG A 3 -26.49 0.27 -22.75
CA ARG A 3 -25.43 -0.55 -22.13
C ARG A 3 -25.99 -1.16 -20.84
N GLU A 4 -26.29 -2.45 -20.87
CA GLU A 4 -26.49 -3.22 -19.65
C GLU A 4 -25.18 -3.28 -18.89
N GLY A 5 -25.16 -2.66 -17.69
CA GLY A 5 -24.05 -2.73 -16.77
C GLY A 5 -23.91 -4.14 -16.21
N ASN A 6 -22.90 -4.87 -16.64
CA ASN A 6 -22.47 -6.09 -15.96
C ASN A 6 -21.87 -5.68 -14.59
N SER A 7 -22.71 -5.80 -13.57
CA SER A 7 -22.26 -5.71 -12.17
C SER A 7 -21.31 -6.89 -11.90
N CYS A 8 -20.05 -6.60 -11.66
CA CYS A 8 -19.01 -7.59 -11.31
C CYS A 8 -19.21 -8.24 -9.93
N CYS A 9 -20.25 -7.84 -9.19
CA CYS A 9 -20.55 -8.35 -7.86
C CYS A 9 -21.95 -8.96 -7.84
N LYS A 10 -22.11 -10.18 -8.38
CA LYS A 10 -23.29 -10.98 -8.04
C LYS A 10 -23.25 -11.28 -6.54
N ALA A 11 -24.38 -11.07 -5.86
CA ALA A 11 -24.55 -11.38 -4.46
C ALA A 11 -24.02 -12.79 -4.16
N HIS A 12 -23.11 -12.89 -3.19
CA HIS A 12 -22.58 -14.17 -2.73
C HIS A 12 -23.72 -14.97 -2.10
N GLU A 13 -23.96 -16.18 -2.59
CA GLU A 13 -24.84 -17.13 -1.89
C GLU A 13 -24.34 -17.33 -0.46
N LYS A 14 -25.24 -17.23 0.52
CA LYS A 14 -24.92 -17.59 1.90
C LYS A 14 -24.57 -19.05 1.95
N ILE A 15 -23.31 -19.35 2.22
CA ILE A 15 -22.77 -20.69 2.29
C ILE A 15 -23.15 -21.30 3.63
N SER A 16 -23.75 -22.48 3.62
CA SER A 16 -23.95 -23.29 4.83
C SER A 16 -22.62 -23.94 5.28
N ALA A 17 -22.35 -23.91 6.57
CA ALA A 17 -21.11 -24.39 7.18
C ALA A 17 -20.65 -25.82 6.74
N PRO A 18 -21.52 -26.81 6.46
CA PRO A 18 -21.10 -28.14 6.02
C PRO A 18 -20.42 -28.20 4.64
N LEU A 19 -20.79 -27.29 3.72
CA LEU A 19 -20.17 -27.24 2.37
C LEU A 19 -18.79 -26.60 2.37
N ALA A 20 -18.48 -25.80 3.36
CA ALA A 20 -17.25 -25.03 3.42
C ALA A 20 -15.99 -25.84 3.78
N THR A 21 -16.14 -27.08 4.26
CA THR A 21 -15.03 -28.00 4.59
C THR A 21 -14.76 -29.02 3.49
N GLU A 22 -15.58 -29.08 2.47
CA GLU A 22 -15.38 -29.98 1.34
C GLU A 22 -14.39 -29.39 0.34
N GLN A 23 -13.37 -30.13 -0.05
CA GLN A 23 -12.35 -29.68 -1.00
C GLN A 23 -12.97 -29.21 -2.32
N GLU A 24 -13.96 -29.92 -2.84
CA GLU A 24 -14.68 -29.56 -4.07
C GLU A 24 -15.32 -28.16 -4.03
N TYR A 25 -15.75 -27.71 -2.84
CA TYR A 25 -16.29 -26.37 -2.67
C TYR A 25 -15.24 -25.30 -2.96
N PHE A 26 -14.02 -25.49 -2.53
CA PHE A 26 -12.92 -24.57 -2.75
C PHE A 26 -12.37 -24.69 -4.17
N ASP A 27 -12.28 -25.91 -4.71
CA ASP A 27 -11.72 -26.20 -6.04
C ASP A 27 -12.47 -25.48 -7.17
N ARG A 28 -13.76 -25.23 -7.01
CA ARG A 28 -14.55 -24.46 -8.00
C ARG A 28 -14.06 -23.03 -8.22
N TYR A 29 -13.29 -22.46 -7.29
CA TYR A 29 -12.69 -21.14 -7.40
C TYR A 29 -11.27 -21.17 -7.98
N LEU A 30 -10.66 -22.34 -8.05
CA LEU A 30 -9.37 -22.51 -8.71
C LEU A 30 -9.56 -22.45 -10.23
N ARG A 31 -8.69 -21.71 -10.89
CA ARG A 31 -8.66 -21.57 -12.35
C ARG A 31 -7.31 -22.04 -12.87
N LYS A 32 -7.23 -22.25 -14.18
CA LYS A 32 -5.99 -22.74 -14.83
C LYS A 32 -4.93 -21.66 -14.95
N THR A 33 -5.33 -20.40 -14.98
CA THR A 33 -4.45 -19.27 -15.20
C THR A 33 -4.52 -18.33 -14.01
N TYR A 34 -3.38 -17.98 -13.50
CA TYR A 34 -3.22 -17.01 -12.41
C TYR A 34 -2.92 -15.64 -13.00
N SER A 35 -3.74 -14.63 -12.70
CA SER A 35 -3.62 -13.33 -13.34
C SER A 35 -2.32 -12.60 -13.05
N PRO A 36 -1.69 -12.70 -11.87
CA PRO A 36 -0.38 -12.12 -11.63
C PRO A 36 0.71 -12.62 -12.59
N ASP A 37 0.70 -13.91 -12.95
CA ASP A 37 1.65 -14.46 -13.93
C ASP A 37 1.50 -13.79 -15.30
N ILE A 38 0.26 -13.54 -15.76
CA ILE A 38 0.03 -12.83 -17.02
C ILE A 38 0.55 -11.40 -16.94
N PHE A 39 0.33 -10.71 -15.81
CA PHE A 39 0.82 -9.35 -15.64
C PHE A 39 2.33 -9.29 -15.66
N LEU A 40 3.01 -10.28 -15.08
CA LEU A 40 4.45 -10.41 -15.13
C LEU A 40 4.93 -10.63 -16.56
N GLU A 41 4.34 -11.58 -17.30
CA GLU A 41 4.68 -11.86 -18.70
C GLU A 41 4.57 -10.59 -19.57
N GLU A 42 3.47 -9.84 -19.45
CA GLU A 42 3.27 -8.59 -20.19
C GLU A 42 4.25 -7.48 -19.75
N ALA A 43 4.61 -7.42 -18.48
CA ALA A 43 5.59 -6.46 -18.00
C ALA A 43 6.99 -6.74 -18.53
N LEU A 44 7.41 -8.01 -18.59
CA LEU A 44 8.70 -8.41 -19.15
C LEU A 44 8.73 -8.15 -20.67
N ALA A 45 7.66 -8.51 -21.40
CA ALA A 45 7.54 -8.24 -22.84
C ALA A 45 7.60 -6.73 -23.15
N PHE A 46 6.97 -5.89 -22.32
CA PHE A 46 7.07 -4.42 -22.45
C PHE A 46 8.51 -3.92 -22.31
N VAL A 47 9.28 -4.49 -21.37
CA VAL A 47 10.70 -4.14 -21.20
C VAL A 47 11.52 -4.58 -22.40
N ASP A 48 11.27 -5.79 -22.94
CA ASP A 48 11.92 -6.29 -24.15
C ASP A 48 11.69 -5.37 -25.36
N ASP A 49 10.46 -4.96 -25.59
CA ASP A 49 10.08 -4.06 -26.67
C ASP A 49 10.78 -2.70 -26.53
N ALA A 50 10.78 -2.12 -25.34
CA ALA A 50 11.46 -0.85 -25.06
C ALA A 50 12.97 -0.97 -25.26
N HIS A 51 13.59 -2.09 -24.84
CA HIS A 51 15.00 -2.36 -25.02
C HIS A 51 15.35 -2.52 -26.51
N ALA A 52 14.58 -3.30 -27.26
CA ALA A 52 14.78 -3.51 -28.70
C ALA A 52 14.67 -2.20 -29.49
N GLU A 53 13.75 -1.32 -29.09
CA GLU A 53 13.57 0.00 -29.68
C GLU A 53 14.56 1.07 -29.16
N GLN A 54 15.43 0.71 -28.21
CA GLN A 54 16.37 1.61 -27.54
C GLN A 54 15.70 2.86 -26.93
N LYS A 55 14.49 2.69 -26.42
CA LYS A 55 13.70 3.75 -25.80
C LYS A 55 13.80 3.71 -24.26
N PRO A 56 13.85 4.87 -23.59
CA PRO A 56 13.62 4.90 -22.16
C PRO A 56 12.18 4.50 -21.86
N PHE A 57 11.96 3.83 -20.72
CA PHE A 57 10.64 3.39 -20.31
C PHE A 57 10.30 3.81 -18.89
N PHE A 58 9.00 3.83 -18.60
CA PHE A 58 8.43 3.90 -17.26
C PHE A 58 7.42 2.76 -17.11
N LEU A 59 7.76 1.79 -16.28
CA LEU A 59 6.87 0.68 -15.93
C LEU A 59 6.25 0.93 -14.56
N TYR A 60 4.92 1.05 -14.51
CA TYR A 60 4.15 0.98 -13.27
C TYR A 60 3.50 -0.40 -13.18
N TYR A 61 3.99 -1.22 -12.25
CA TYR A 61 3.56 -2.60 -12.05
C TYR A 61 2.72 -2.73 -10.76
N PRO A 62 1.42 -2.45 -10.80
CA PRO A 62 0.54 -2.54 -9.64
C PRO A 62 0.06 -3.99 -9.45
N SER A 63 0.94 -4.86 -8.92
CA SER A 63 0.56 -6.25 -8.63
C SER A 63 -0.66 -6.30 -7.72
N PRO A 64 -1.68 -7.13 -8.02
CA PRO A 64 -2.85 -7.28 -7.17
C PRO A 64 -2.58 -8.07 -5.89
N ILE A 65 -1.44 -8.73 -5.78
CA ILE A 65 -1.06 -9.51 -4.58
C ILE A 65 -0.33 -8.62 -3.56
N PRO A 66 -0.59 -8.83 -2.25
CA PRO A 66 -1.42 -9.87 -1.61
C PRO A 66 -2.85 -9.44 -1.28
N HIS A 67 -3.50 -8.65 -2.13
CA HIS A 67 -4.91 -8.26 -1.92
C HIS A 67 -5.83 -9.50 -1.96
N VAL A 68 -6.80 -9.55 -1.06
CA VAL A 68 -7.84 -10.58 -1.06
C VAL A 68 -8.74 -10.48 -2.32
N ALA A 69 -9.28 -11.62 -2.88
CA ALA A 69 -9.35 -12.93 -2.27
C ALA A 69 -7.99 -13.63 -2.23
N LEU A 70 -7.81 -14.51 -1.22
CA LEU A 70 -6.60 -15.31 -1.05
C LEU A 70 -6.56 -16.40 -2.12
N GLN A 71 -5.97 -16.12 -3.27
CA GLN A 71 -5.84 -17.05 -4.40
C GLN A 71 -4.37 -17.13 -4.79
N VAL A 72 -3.85 -18.34 -4.89
CA VAL A 72 -2.45 -18.60 -5.21
C VAL A 72 -2.34 -19.98 -5.86
N PRO A 73 -1.35 -20.24 -6.75
CA PRO A 73 -1.07 -21.57 -7.27
C PRO A 73 -0.85 -22.59 -6.16
N VAL A 74 -1.26 -23.85 -6.40
CA VAL A 74 -1.21 -24.92 -5.39
C VAL A 74 0.22 -25.24 -4.98
N GLU A 75 1.15 -25.18 -5.89
CA GLU A 75 2.58 -25.40 -5.66
C GLU A 75 3.19 -24.38 -4.70
N ASP A 76 2.75 -23.12 -4.74
CA ASP A 76 3.17 -22.11 -3.79
C ASP A 76 2.53 -22.30 -2.41
N LEU A 77 1.26 -22.73 -2.39
CA LEU A 77 0.52 -23.01 -1.17
C LEU A 77 1.13 -24.20 -0.38
N ASP A 78 1.57 -25.25 -1.08
CA ASP A 78 2.10 -26.46 -0.47
C ASP A 78 3.50 -26.27 0.14
N ALA A 79 4.16 -25.17 -0.11
CA ALA A 79 5.39 -24.78 0.56
C ALA A 79 5.18 -24.41 2.05
N TYR A 80 3.94 -24.18 2.47
CA TYR A 80 3.63 -23.75 3.83
C TYR A 80 3.04 -24.85 4.70
N PRO A 81 3.30 -24.82 6.06
CA PRO A 81 2.85 -25.85 6.98
C PRO A 81 1.32 -25.96 7.02
N ARG A 82 0.79 -27.17 7.08
CA ARG A 82 -0.66 -27.41 7.16
C ARG A 82 -1.23 -27.07 8.54
N GLU A 83 -0.44 -27.18 9.56
CA GLU A 83 -0.78 -26.82 10.95
C GLU A 83 -1.04 -25.32 11.18
N TRP A 84 -0.71 -24.46 10.23
CA TRP A 84 -1.07 -23.04 10.29
C TRP A 84 -2.57 -22.80 10.12
N ASP A 85 -3.26 -23.71 9.45
CA ASP A 85 -4.62 -23.52 8.97
C ASP A 85 -5.61 -24.51 9.61
N GLU A 86 -5.77 -24.41 10.92
CA GLU A 86 -6.77 -25.19 11.65
C GLU A 86 -8.22 -24.73 11.36
N VAL A 87 -8.38 -23.45 11.00
CA VAL A 87 -9.69 -22.84 10.74
C VAL A 87 -9.72 -22.25 9.33
N PRO A 88 -10.56 -22.80 8.44
CA PRO A 88 -10.73 -22.27 7.09
C PRO A 88 -11.49 -20.93 7.11
N TYR A 89 -11.20 -20.05 6.15
CA TYR A 89 -12.03 -18.90 5.87
C TYR A 89 -13.22 -19.31 5.00
N LEU A 90 -14.42 -19.22 5.54
CA LEU A 90 -15.66 -19.71 4.90
C LEU A 90 -16.26 -18.74 3.89
N GLY A 91 -15.64 -17.60 3.65
CA GLY A 91 -16.17 -16.59 2.74
C GLY A 91 -16.95 -15.48 3.45
N GLY A 92 -17.54 -14.61 2.66
CA GLY A 92 -18.25 -13.41 3.10
C GLY A 92 -18.14 -12.33 2.03
N SER A 93 -17.40 -11.25 2.32
CA SER A 93 -17.11 -10.21 1.31
C SER A 93 -16.16 -10.66 0.21
N TYR A 94 -15.38 -11.72 0.46
CA TYR A 94 -14.40 -12.31 -0.47
C TYR A 94 -14.57 -13.82 -0.55
N LEU A 95 -13.94 -14.43 -1.56
CA LEU A 95 -14.01 -15.88 -1.78
C LEU A 95 -13.41 -16.65 -0.60
N PRO A 96 -13.97 -17.84 -0.28
CA PRO A 96 -13.47 -18.68 0.79
C PRO A 96 -12.11 -19.30 0.43
N HIS A 97 -11.35 -19.66 1.46
CA HIS A 97 -10.11 -20.40 1.30
C HIS A 97 -9.93 -21.43 2.44
N PRO A 98 -9.54 -22.70 2.15
CA PRO A 98 -9.37 -23.71 3.20
C PRO A 98 -8.14 -23.47 4.06
N ARG A 99 -7.12 -22.79 3.54
CA ARG A 99 -5.82 -22.53 4.18
C ARG A 99 -5.46 -21.04 4.10
N PRO A 100 -6.18 -20.16 4.84
CA PRO A 100 -6.04 -18.73 4.65
C PRO A 100 -4.67 -18.17 5.05
N ARG A 101 -4.04 -18.67 6.12
CA ARG A 101 -2.70 -18.23 6.55
C ARG A 101 -1.64 -18.64 5.53
N ALA A 102 -1.64 -19.92 5.14
CA ALA A 102 -0.73 -20.42 4.12
C ALA A 102 -0.90 -19.67 2.79
N ALA A 103 -2.15 -19.44 2.35
CA ALA A 103 -2.42 -18.71 1.11
C ALA A 103 -1.92 -17.28 1.14
N TYR A 104 -2.11 -16.56 2.25
CA TYR A 104 -1.61 -15.19 2.37
C TYR A 104 -0.08 -15.13 2.31
N ALA A 105 0.61 -16.03 3.02
CA ALA A 105 2.06 -16.12 2.97
C ALA A 105 2.57 -16.51 1.57
N ALA A 106 1.90 -17.48 0.93
CA ALA A 106 2.24 -17.93 -0.41
C ALA A 106 2.05 -16.83 -1.46
N MET A 107 1.00 -16.02 -1.37
CA MET A 107 0.82 -14.84 -2.22
C MET A 107 1.98 -13.85 -2.08
N ILE A 108 2.45 -13.59 -0.85
CA ILE A 108 3.60 -12.69 -0.62
C ILE A 108 4.88 -13.28 -1.22
N THR A 109 5.10 -14.59 -1.07
CA THR A 109 6.25 -15.26 -1.71
C THR A 109 6.15 -15.24 -3.23
N HIS A 110 4.95 -15.37 -3.77
CA HIS A 110 4.73 -15.25 -5.21
C HIS A 110 5.07 -13.82 -5.71
N LEU A 111 4.65 -12.79 -4.99
CA LEU A 111 5.03 -11.41 -5.28
C LEU A 111 6.55 -11.20 -5.24
N ASP A 112 7.24 -11.80 -4.27
CA ASP A 112 8.71 -11.74 -4.18
C ASP A 112 9.37 -12.39 -5.42
N LYS A 113 8.83 -13.51 -5.91
CA LYS A 113 9.27 -14.15 -7.17
C LYS A 113 9.03 -13.24 -8.38
N GLU A 114 7.89 -12.55 -8.47
CA GLU A 114 7.63 -11.58 -9.55
C GLU A 114 8.67 -10.45 -9.54
N VAL A 115 8.95 -9.89 -8.37
CA VAL A 115 9.98 -8.85 -8.22
C VAL A 115 11.35 -9.39 -8.63
N GLY A 116 11.71 -10.59 -8.18
CA GLY A 116 12.95 -11.27 -8.58
C GLY A 116 13.06 -11.42 -10.09
N ALA A 117 12.00 -11.91 -10.74
CA ALA A 117 11.97 -12.10 -12.19
C ALA A 117 12.17 -10.79 -12.97
N ILE A 118 11.58 -9.68 -12.52
CA ILE A 118 11.78 -8.34 -13.13
C ILE A 118 13.24 -7.90 -12.96
N LEU A 119 13.82 -8.07 -11.77
CA LEU A 119 15.21 -7.68 -11.51
C LEU A 119 16.20 -8.51 -12.35
N ASP A 120 16.01 -9.82 -12.41
CA ASP A 120 16.84 -10.74 -13.19
C ASP A 120 16.73 -10.43 -14.69
N HIS A 121 15.53 -10.09 -15.16
CA HIS A 121 15.31 -9.70 -16.54
C HIS A 121 16.05 -8.40 -16.91
N LEU A 122 15.94 -7.37 -16.07
CA LEU A 122 16.71 -6.12 -16.24
C LEU A 122 18.22 -6.39 -16.25
N GLN A 123 18.69 -7.30 -15.41
CA GLN A 123 20.10 -7.68 -15.37
C GLN A 123 20.53 -8.41 -16.67
N SER A 124 19.72 -9.34 -17.17
CA SER A 124 20.00 -10.11 -18.38
C SER A 124 20.12 -9.24 -19.63
N LEU A 125 19.36 -8.13 -19.67
CA LEU A 125 19.39 -7.13 -20.73
C LEU A 125 20.47 -6.05 -20.54
N GLY A 126 21.23 -6.09 -19.43
CA GLY A 126 22.24 -5.06 -19.12
C GLY A 126 21.65 -3.70 -18.73
N LEU A 127 20.39 -3.65 -18.31
CA LEU A 127 19.67 -2.42 -17.99
C LEU A 127 19.77 -2.01 -16.52
N SER A 128 20.24 -2.87 -15.62
CA SER A 128 20.22 -2.66 -14.16
C SER A 128 20.88 -1.37 -13.72
N GLU A 129 22.06 -1.03 -14.29
CA GLU A 129 22.84 0.16 -13.93
C GLU A 129 22.12 1.48 -14.31
N ASN A 130 21.21 1.43 -15.26
CA ASN A 130 20.49 2.60 -15.78
C ASN A 130 19.00 2.57 -15.47
N THR A 131 18.56 1.71 -14.54
CA THR A 131 17.15 1.60 -14.14
C THR A 131 17.00 1.85 -12.65
N LEU A 132 16.18 2.83 -12.28
CA LEU A 132 15.70 3.01 -10.91
C LEU A 132 14.50 2.07 -10.68
N VAL A 133 14.66 1.12 -9.77
CA VAL A 133 13.56 0.24 -9.33
C VAL A 133 13.10 0.69 -7.95
N MET A 134 11.79 0.89 -7.79
CA MET A 134 11.16 1.23 -6.50
C MET A 134 10.08 0.21 -6.18
N PHE A 135 10.06 -0.27 -4.95
CA PHE A 135 9.05 -1.17 -4.42
C PHE A 135 8.34 -0.52 -3.23
N SER A 136 7.01 -0.61 -3.20
CA SER A 136 6.20 -0.13 -2.07
C SER A 136 4.84 -0.83 -2.07
N SER A 137 4.00 -0.51 -1.08
CA SER A 137 2.58 -0.86 -1.01
C SER A 137 1.73 0.40 -1.00
N ASP A 138 0.48 0.31 -1.45
CA ASP A 138 -0.48 1.41 -1.47
C ASP A 138 -1.09 1.71 -0.11
N ASN A 139 -1.14 0.71 0.79
CA ASN A 139 -1.66 0.81 2.16
C ASN A 139 -1.12 -0.29 3.06
N GLY A 140 -1.34 -0.13 4.36
CA GLY A 140 -1.00 -1.14 5.36
C GLY A 140 -1.87 -2.40 5.28
N THR A 141 -1.54 -3.39 6.12
CA THR A 141 -2.21 -4.72 6.13
C THR A 141 -3.71 -4.63 6.36
N THR A 142 -4.43 -5.64 5.88
CA THR A 142 -5.89 -5.77 6.04
C THR A 142 -6.26 -6.81 7.11
N TRP A 143 -7.51 -6.76 7.54
CA TRP A 143 -8.20 -7.75 8.38
C TRP A 143 -9.22 -8.58 7.57
N ALA A 144 -9.41 -8.25 6.29
CA ALA A 144 -10.47 -8.81 5.47
C ALA A 144 -10.06 -10.12 4.80
N GLY A 145 -11.06 -10.89 4.35
CA GLY A 145 -10.88 -12.01 3.43
C GLY A 145 -10.10 -13.21 3.97
N GLY A 146 -10.00 -13.37 5.29
CA GLY A 146 -9.27 -14.46 5.92
C GLY A 146 -7.81 -14.12 6.26
N VAL A 147 -7.37 -12.88 6.03
CA VAL A 147 -6.02 -12.44 6.44
C VAL A 147 -5.93 -12.38 7.96
N ASP A 148 -5.01 -13.14 8.54
CA ASP A 148 -4.71 -13.14 9.97
C ASP A 148 -3.49 -12.27 10.27
N HIS A 149 -3.72 -10.95 10.35
CA HIS A 149 -2.67 -9.98 10.60
C HIS A 149 -2.03 -10.11 12.00
N GLU A 150 -2.74 -10.69 12.97
CA GLU A 150 -2.23 -10.92 14.33
C GLU A 150 -1.23 -12.09 14.33
N PHE A 151 -1.58 -13.20 13.67
CA PHE A 151 -0.68 -14.35 13.50
C PHE A 151 0.66 -13.95 12.87
N PHE A 152 0.62 -13.11 11.85
CA PHE A 152 1.83 -12.65 11.16
C PHE A 152 2.52 -11.45 11.84
N GLY A 153 1.92 -10.84 12.87
CA GLY A 153 2.43 -9.60 13.44
C GLY A 153 2.56 -8.48 12.41
N SER A 154 1.67 -8.43 11.42
CA SER A 154 1.82 -7.65 10.18
C SER A 154 1.94 -6.13 10.41
N THR A 155 1.43 -5.60 11.52
CA THR A 155 1.55 -4.18 11.86
C THR A 155 2.83 -3.84 12.63
N GLN A 156 3.58 -4.84 13.10
CA GLN A 156 4.77 -4.65 13.93
C GLN A 156 4.53 -3.71 15.14
N GLY A 157 3.35 -3.77 15.76
CA GLY A 157 2.97 -2.95 16.90
C GLY A 157 2.39 -1.57 16.55
N LEU A 158 2.27 -1.23 15.27
CA LEU A 158 1.61 0.00 14.85
C LEU A 158 0.09 -0.13 14.96
N SER A 159 -0.59 0.94 15.32
CA SER A 159 -2.05 0.98 15.42
C SER A 159 -2.72 1.17 14.07
N GLY A 160 -3.91 0.56 13.92
CA GLY A 160 -4.70 0.67 12.70
C GLY A 160 -4.31 -0.35 11.63
N LEU A 161 -5.17 -0.47 10.63
CA LEU A 161 -5.06 -1.39 9.49
C LEU A 161 -5.52 -0.66 8.24
N LYS A 162 -5.56 -1.31 7.09
CA LYS A 162 -6.11 -0.78 5.82
C LYS A 162 -7.41 0.00 6.07
N GLY A 163 -7.50 1.20 5.49
CA GLY A 163 -8.62 2.12 5.70
C GLY A 163 -8.51 3.01 6.93
N SER A 164 -7.42 2.92 7.69
CA SER A 164 -7.12 3.80 8.83
C SER A 164 -6.05 4.82 8.47
N VAL A 165 -6.16 6.03 9.02
CA VAL A 165 -5.10 7.05 8.95
C VAL A 165 -4.10 6.97 10.12
N LEU A 166 -4.14 5.89 10.91
CA LEU A 166 -3.10 5.54 11.88
C LEU A 166 -1.90 4.88 11.18
N GLU A 167 -0.76 4.80 11.85
CA GLU A 167 0.49 4.33 11.26
C GLU A 167 0.39 2.93 10.64
N GLY A 168 -0.33 1.98 11.26
CA GLY A 168 -0.52 0.64 10.70
C GLY A 168 -1.35 0.60 9.41
N GLY A 169 -2.09 1.67 9.09
CA GLY A 169 -2.79 1.82 7.80
C GLY A 169 -2.02 2.62 6.76
N LEU A 170 -1.05 3.46 7.19
CA LEU A 170 -0.32 4.38 6.33
C LEU A 170 1.15 3.98 6.11
N ARG A 171 1.83 3.48 7.15
CA ARG A 171 3.25 3.14 7.08
C ARG A 171 3.43 1.82 6.36
N VAL A 172 4.10 1.88 5.22
CA VAL A 172 4.36 0.75 4.33
C VAL A 172 5.86 0.65 4.04
N PRO A 173 6.38 -0.52 3.63
CA PRO A 173 7.75 -0.63 3.18
C PRO A 173 7.98 0.26 1.95
N PHE A 174 9.18 0.84 1.85
CA PHE A 174 9.65 1.51 0.66
C PHE A 174 11.11 1.14 0.41
N ILE A 175 11.41 0.58 -0.74
CA ILE A 175 12.75 0.16 -1.15
C ILE A 175 13.06 0.79 -2.49
N ALA A 176 14.25 1.34 -2.65
CA ALA A 176 14.75 1.86 -3.92
C ALA A 176 16.11 1.25 -4.25
N GLN A 177 16.27 0.79 -5.48
CA GLN A 177 17.52 0.26 -6.00
C GLN A 177 17.87 1.01 -7.29
N TRP A 178 19.11 1.53 -7.35
CA TRP A 178 19.68 2.14 -8.54
C TRP A 178 21.20 1.95 -8.49
N PRO A 179 21.72 0.87 -9.06
CA PRO A 179 23.15 0.59 -9.03
C PRO A 179 23.99 1.78 -9.53
N GLY A 180 25.08 2.05 -8.88
CA GLY A 180 25.94 3.21 -9.20
C GLY A 180 25.41 4.59 -8.78
N LYS A 181 24.15 4.68 -8.32
CA LYS A 181 23.50 5.92 -7.85
C LYS A 181 23.07 5.86 -6.39
N ILE A 182 22.54 4.73 -5.96
CA ILE A 182 22.15 4.46 -4.57
C ILE A 182 23.17 3.50 -3.97
N LYS A 183 23.79 3.87 -2.84
CA LYS A 183 24.74 3.01 -2.15
C LYS A 183 24.00 1.82 -1.53
N PRO A 184 24.41 0.56 -1.81
CA PRO A 184 23.78 -0.61 -1.24
C PRO A 184 23.78 -0.61 0.30
N GLY A 185 22.68 -1.13 0.91
CA GLY A 185 22.57 -1.30 2.35
C GLY A 185 22.34 0.00 3.13
N THR A 186 22.06 1.12 2.45
CA THR A 186 21.72 2.37 3.14
C THR A 186 20.28 2.36 3.62
N VAL A 187 20.04 2.98 4.78
CA VAL A 187 18.72 3.24 5.34
C VAL A 187 18.56 4.74 5.52
N SER A 188 17.38 5.28 5.21
CA SER A 188 17.05 6.69 5.40
C SER A 188 15.86 6.84 6.34
N GLU A 189 15.99 7.73 7.32
CA GLU A 189 14.90 8.13 8.22
C GLU A 189 14.05 9.28 7.65
N PHE A 190 14.31 9.71 6.40
CA PHE A 190 13.53 10.77 5.78
C PHE A 190 12.07 10.34 5.61
N PRO A 191 11.10 11.05 6.22
CA PRO A 191 9.69 10.71 6.11
C PRO A 191 9.21 10.99 4.68
N SER A 192 8.85 9.93 3.97
CA SER A 192 8.37 9.99 2.57
C SER A 192 6.97 9.41 2.45
N TYR A 193 6.26 9.76 1.38
CA TYR A 193 4.95 9.21 1.06
C TYR A 193 4.68 9.24 -0.47
N PHE A 194 3.58 8.63 -0.93
CA PHE A 194 3.31 8.47 -2.36
C PHE A 194 3.37 9.76 -3.21
N PRO A 195 2.89 10.93 -2.77
CA PRO A 195 3.04 12.16 -3.55
C PRO A 195 4.48 12.53 -3.90
N ASP A 196 5.48 12.04 -3.15
CA ASP A 196 6.90 12.29 -3.43
C ASP A 196 7.39 11.59 -4.71
N LEU A 197 6.70 10.55 -5.16
CA LEU A 197 7.06 9.82 -6.37
C LEU A 197 6.95 10.72 -7.61
N PHE A 198 5.96 11.58 -7.70
CA PHE A 198 5.76 12.43 -8.86
C PHE A 198 6.96 13.35 -9.15
N PRO A 199 7.40 14.24 -8.23
CA PRO A 199 8.58 15.07 -8.46
C PRO A 199 9.88 14.27 -8.56
N THR A 200 9.96 13.11 -7.92
CA THR A 200 11.12 12.22 -8.02
C THR A 200 11.23 11.65 -9.43
N LEU A 201 10.14 11.16 -10.01
CA LEU A 201 10.11 10.63 -11.37
C LEU A 201 10.39 11.72 -12.42
N LEU A 202 9.86 12.95 -12.23
CA LEU A 202 10.22 14.08 -13.10
C LEU A 202 11.72 14.35 -13.07
N ALA A 203 12.33 14.37 -11.88
CA ALA A 203 13.77 14.61 -11.74
C ALA A 203 14.59 13.50 -12.39
N VAL A 204 14.21 12.22 -12.23
CA VAL A 204 14.87 11.07 -12.88
C VAL A 204 14.75 11.15 -14.40
N ALA A 205 13.60 11.57 -14.91
CA ALA A 205 13.34 11.73 -16.34
C ALA A 205 13.93 13.03 -16.92
N GLY A 206 14.61 13.87 -16.12
CA GLY A 206 15.15 15.15 -16.57
C GLY A 206 14.07 16.17 -16.97
N GLN A 207 12.84 16.01 -16.46
CA GLN A 207 11.71 16.88 -16.77
C GLN A 207 11.55 18.01 -15.74
N PRO A 208 11.14 19.20 -16.16
CA PRO A 208 10.93 20.31 -15.25
C PRO A 208 9.70 20.07 -14.35
N ASP A 209 9.84 20.39 -13.07
CA ASP A 209 8.76 20.37 -12.09
C ASP A 209 8.03 21.71 -12.10
N THR A 210 6.98 21.81 -12.90
CA THR A 210 6.24 23.08 -13.14
C THR A 210 4.84 23.11 -12.56
N ARG A 211 4.37 22.01 -11.96
CA ARG A 211 3.00 21.89 -11.42
C ARG A 211 3.01 21.95 -9.90
N PRO A 212 2.03 22.60 -9.27
CA PRO A 212 1.82 22.48 -7.83
C PRO A 212 1.51 21.03 -7.45
N HIS A 213 2.19 20.50 -6.45
CA HIS A 213 1.96 19.18 -5.86
C HIS A 213 2.42 19.14 -4.40
N ASP A 214 2.05 18.09 -3.67
CA ASP A 214 2.37 17.96 -2.24
C ASP A 214 3.71 17.24 -2.00
N GLY A 215 4.25 16.57 -3.00
CA GLY A 215 5.46 15.76 -2.89
C GLY A 215 6.76 16.56 -2.83
N GLN A 216 7.83 15.85 -2.48
CA GLN A 216 9.21 16.34 -2.49
C GLN A 216 10.10 15.33 -3.22
N ASN A 217 10.97 15.80 -4.10
CA ASN A 217 11.90 14.96 -4.85
C ASN A 217 12.84 14.19 -3.92
N LEU A 218 12.85 12.86 -4.02
CA LEU A 218 13.64 11.94 -3.18
C LEU A 218 15.03 11.64 -3.77
N VAL A 219 15.39 12.09 -4.96
CA VAL A 219 16.70 11.82 -5.56
C VAL A 219 17.86 12.24 -4.64
N PRO A 220 17.84 13.40 -3.96
CA PRO A 220 18.89 13.74 -3.00
C PRO A 220 18.99 12.73 -1.83
N VAL A 221 17.85 12.22 -1.34
CA VAL A 221 17.81 11.17 -0.29
C VAL A 221 18.44 9.89 -0.80
N PHE A 222 18.15 9.49 -2.03
CA PHE A 222 18.74 8.31 -2.68
C PHE A 222 20.26 8.43 -2.82
N GLN A 223 20.75 9.64 -2.95
CA GLN A 223 22.19 9.95 -3.01
C GLN A 223 22.84 10.09 -1.63
N GLY A 224 22.12 9.82 -0.54
CA GLY A 224 22.63 9.91 0.82
C GLY A 224 22.76 11.33 1.36
N GLN A 225 22.11 12.31 0.72
CA GLN A 225 22.09 13.68 1.21
C GLN A 225 21.05 13.84 2.34
N GLU A 226 21.42 14.60 3.36
CA GLU A 226 20.46 15.02 4.37
C GLU A 226 19.46 16.01 3.74
N LEU A 227 18.20 15.72 3.90
CA LEU A 227 17.12 16.52 3.38
C LEU A 227 16.11 16.84 4.49
N LEU A 228 15.69 18.09 4.59
CA LEU A 228 14.59 18.47 5.46
C LEU A 228 13.28 18.44 4.68
N ARG A 229 12.25 17.90 5.33
CA ARG A 229 10.90 17.92 4.77
C ARG A 229 10.38 19.36 4.73
N LYS A 230 10.01 19.83 3.54
CA LYS A 230 9.53 21.21 3.34
C LYS A 230 8.03 21.35 3.56
N LYS A 231 7.28 20.28 3.33
CA LYS A 231 5.84 20.22 3.51
C LYS A 231 5.47 19.10 4.45
N ASP A 232 4.50 19.32 5.31
CA ASP A 232 3.98 18.31 6.20
C ASP A 232 3.26 17.20 5.41
N LEU A 233 3.20 16.00 5.98
CA LEU A 233 2.51 14.87 5.37
C LEU A 233 1.03 14.92 5.75
N TYR A 234 0.15 14.85 4.75
CA TYR A 234 -1.28 15.00 4.95
C TYR A 234 -2.09 13.90 4.27
N TRP A 235 -3.10 13.38 4.96
CA TRP A 235 -4.02 12.36 4.44
C TRP A 235 -5.46 12.63 4.82
N GLU A 236 -6.37 12.29 3.90
CA GLU A 236 -7.80 12.15 4.14
C GLU A 236 -8.27 10.76 3.67
N HIS A 237 -9.10 10.10 4.47
CA HIS A 237 -9.75 8.86 4.09
C HIS A 237 -11.13 8.75 4.75
N GLY A 238 -12.21 8.78 3.96
CA GLY A 238 -13.56 8.79 4.47
C GLY A 238 -13.82 9.97 5.42
N ASP A 239 -14.19 9.67 6.67
CA ASP A 239 -14.39 10.65 7.72
C ASP A 239 -13.17 10.84 8.63
N GLN A 240 -11.96 10.54 8.13
CA GLN A 240 -10.71 10.61 8.85
C GLN A 240 -9.74 11.59 8.17
N GLN A 241 -8.89 12.20 8.98
CA GLN A 241 -7.81 13.10 8.56
C GLN A 241 -6.57 12.84 9.42
N ALA A 242 -5.38 12.85 8.83
CA ALA A 242 -4.12 12.84 9.54
C ALA A 242 -3.16 13.89 8.99
N LEU A 243 -2.31 14.42 9.86
CA LEU A 243 -1.21 15.31 9.51
C LEU A 243 0.01 14.92 10.35
N ILE A 244 1.16 14.76 9.69
CA ILE A 244 2.46 14.60 10.36
C ILE A 244 3.28 15.87 10.09
N SER A 245 3.74 16.52 11.18
CA SER A 245 4.59 17.71 11.16
C SER A 245 5.74 17.51 12.14
N GLY A 246 6.94 17.25 11.61
CA GLY A 246 8.08 16.80 12.42
C GLY A 246 7.72 15.49 13.14
N ASP A 247 7.97 15.43 14.45
CA ASP A 247 7.72 14.25 15.28
C ASP A 247 6.26 14.07 15.70
N TRP A 248 5.40 15.02 15.36
CA TRP A 248 4.03 15.07 15.84
C TRP A 248 3.03 14.65 14.80
N LYS A 249 2.02 13.86 15.21
CA LYS A 249 0.90 13.46 14.38
C LYS A 249 -0.43 13.87 14.99
N LEU A 250 -1.19 14.62 14.21
CA LEU A 250 -2.59 14.92 14.43
C LEU A 250 -3.44 13.84 13.74
N VAL A 251 -4.41 13.27 14.47
CA VAL A 251 -5.42 12.36 13.92
C VAL A 251 -6.80 12.86 14.27
N ARG A 252 -7.65 13.07 13.27
CA ARG A 252 -9.06 13.42 13.45
C ARG A 252 -9.93 12.35 12.81
N ARG A 253 -10.98 11.96 13.49
CA ARG A 253 -11.91 10.91 13.05
C ARG A 253 -13.34 11.31 13.30
N ARG A 254 -14.27 10.66 12.60
CA ARG A 254 -15.70 10.92 12.67
C ARG A 254 -16.03 12.37 12.29
N LEU A 255 -15.30 12.89 11.31
CA LEU A 255 -15.57 14.21 10.74
C LEU A 255 -16.97 14.22 10.12
N GLY A 256 -17.72 15.29 10.35
CA GLY A 256 -19.13 15.37 9.92
C GLY A 256 -20.10 14.44 10.66
N LYS A 257 -19.65 13.72 11.70
CA LYS A 257 -20.49 12.85 12.53
C LYS A 257 -20.71 13.45 13.93
N LYS A 258 -21.69 12.91 14.65
CA LYS A 258 -21.87 13.24 16.07
C LYS A 258 -20.63 12.76 16.84
N ASN A 259 -20.07 13.64 17.67
CA ASN A 259 -18.85 13.38 18.48
C ASN A 259 -17.59 13.07 17.63
N PRO A 260 -17.09 14.03 16.85
CA PRO A 260 -15.78 13.89 16.23
C PRO A 260 -14.70 13.77 17.30
N THR A 261 -13.62 13.06 16.97
CA THR A 261 -12.47 12.87 17.87
C THR A 261 -11.24 13.52 17.28
N THR A 262 -10.41 14.09 18.15
CA THR A 262 -9.11 14.66 17.80
C THR A 262 -8.07 14.13 18.76
N LYS A 263 -6.99 13.57 18.23
CA LYS A 263 -5.87 13.01 19.01
C LYS A 263 -4.56 13.59 18.52
N LEU A 264 -3.58 13.67 19.41
CA LEU A 264 -2.23 14.11 19.14
C LEU A 264 -1.24 13.06 19.64
N PHE A 265 -0.29 12.65 18.80
CA PHE A 265 0.73 11.67 19.13
C PHE A 265 2.13 12.21 18.85
N HIS A 266 3.13 11.70 19.56
CA HIS A 266 4.54 11.96 19.31
C HIS A 266 5.19 10.70 18.74
N LEU A 267 5.28 10.57 17.43
CA LEU A 267 5.60 9.31 16.73
C LEU A 267 6.95 8.71 17.08
N VAL A 268 7.95 9.53 17.39
CA VAL A 268 9.29 9.02 17.78
C VAL A 268 9.25 8.32 19.15
N LYS A 269 8.41 8.80 20.09
CA LYS A 269 8.28 8.21 21.44
C LYS A 269 7.18 7.18 21.55
N ASP A 270 6.18 7.28 20.69
CA ASP A 270 4.97 6.46 20.68
C ASP A 270 4.58 6.14 19.21
N PRO A 271 5.36 5.32 18.51
CA PRO A 271 5.07 4.93 17.14
C PRO A 271 3.76 4.12 17.02
N GLY A 272 3.31 3.50 18.12
CA GLY A 272 2.06 2.76 18.21
C GLY A 272 0.82 3.63 18.42
N GLU A 273 0.96 4.96 18.57
CA GLU A 273 -0.17 5.90 18.74
C GLU A 273 -1.10 5.54 19.91
N THR A 274 -0.51 5.12 21.01
CA THR A 274 -1.23 4.63 22.21
C THR A 274 -1.52 5.73 23.23
N ASN A 275 -0.68 6.78 23.28
CA ASN A 275 -0.76 7.87 24.24
C ASN A 275 -1.23 9.18 23.58
N ASN A 276 -2.47 9.55 23.83
CA ASN A 276 -3.06 10.79 23.30
C ASN A 276 -2.65 12.02 24.12
N LEU A 277 -1.80 12.86 23.58
CA LEU A 277 -1.25 14.07 24.21
C LEU A 277 -2.06 15.35 23.93
N ALA A 278 -3.26 15.26 23.36
CA ALA A 278 -4.03 16.44 22.95
C ALA A 278 -4.35 17.41 24.10
N THR A 279 -4.58 16.90 25.31
CA THR A 279 -4.83 17.73 26.52
C THR A 279 -3.55 18.22 27.18
N GLU A 280 -2.44 17.48 27.03
CA GLU A 280 -1.17 17.81 27.66
C GLU A 280 -0.34 18.80 26.83
N LYS A 281 -0.59 18.87 25.50
CA LYS A 281 0.15 19.67 24.53
C LYS A 281 -0.81 20.52 23.67
N PRO A 282 -1.62 21.39 24.27
CA PRO A 282 -2.63 22.17 23.54
C PRO A 282 -1.99 23.11 22.49
N GLU A 283 -0.81 23.66 22.74
CA GLU A 283 -0.10 24.55 21.82
C GLU A 283 0.36 23.80 20.54
N VAL A 284 0.78 22.52 20.68
CA VAL A 284 1.14 21.67 19.53
C VAL A 284 -0.11 21.29 18.77
N LEU A 285 -1.16 20.92 19.48
CA LEU A 285 -2.45 20.57 18.86
C LEU A 285 -3.00 21.73 18.02
N GLU A 286 -3.03 22.94 18.57
CA GLU A 286 -3.52 24.14 17.86
C GLU A 286 -2.67 24.41 16.60
N ARG A 287 -1.35 24.32 16.71
CA ARG A 287 -0.44 24.47 15.57
C ARG A 287 -0.77 23.46 14.46
N LEU A 288 -0.90 22.16 14.78
CA LEU A 288 -1.20 21.14 13.78
C LEU A 288 -2.61 21.29 13.19
N LEU A 289 -3.60 21.70 13.96
CA LEU A 289 -4.94 22.03 13.48
C LEU A 289 -4.91 23.17 12.47
N ASN A 290 -4.10 24.19 12.71
CA ASN A 290 -3.96 25.31 11.79
C ASN A 290 -3.24 24.91 10.50
N ILE A 291 -2.18 24.07 10.58
CA ILE A 291 -1.53 23.51 9.40
C ILE A 291 -2.53 22.67 8.60
N SER A 292 -3.27 21.78 9.25
CA SER A 292 -4.19 20.85 8.56
C SER A 292 -5.30 21.56 7.77
N LYS A 293 -5.76 22.74 8.23
CA LYS A 293 -6.73 23.56 7.50
C LYS A 293 -6.17 24.09 6.18
N ASN A 294 -4.86 24.35 6.13
CA ASN A 294 -4.18 24.93 4.97
C ASN A 294 -3.52 23.85 4.07
N SER A 295 -3.55 22.58 4.48
CA SER A 295 -2.92 21.47 3.75
C SER A 295 -3.83 20.81 2.72
N ARG A 296 -5.04 21.34 2.52
CA ARG A 296 -6.03 20.72 1.64
C ARG A 296 -6.69 21.73 0.71
N PHE A 297 -7.13 21.21 -0.43
CA PHE A 297 -8.02 21.89 -1.34
C PHE A 297 -9.37 21.17 -1.36
N PRO A 298 -10.51 21.87 -1.15
CA PRO A 298 -11.83 21.26 -1.28
C PRO A 298 -12.04 20.67 -2.68
N SER A 299 -12.60 19.47 -2.75
CA SER A 299 -12.95 18.85 -4.01
C SER A 299 -14.44 18.97 -4.28
N LEU A 300 -14.81 19.56 -5.42
CA LEU A 300 -16.21 19.62 -5.86
C LEU A 300 -16.72 18.25 -6.34
N VAL A 301 -15.82 17.37 -6.78
CA VAL A 301 -16.15 16.04 -7.28
C VAL A 301 -16.22 15.01 -6.15
N PHE A 302 -15.33 15.13 -5.17
CA PHE A 302 -15.23 14.24 -4.01
C PHE A 302 -15.20 15.06 -2.71
N PRO A 303 -16.31 15.72 -2.33
CA PRO A 303 -16.34 16.54 -1.14
C PRO A 303 -16.21 15.68 0.11
N ASN A 304 -15.37 16.11 1.05
CA ASN A 304 -15.33 15.53 2.38
C ASN A 304 -16.45 16.13 3.23
N SER A 305 -17.47 15.33 3.54
CA SER A 305 -18.68 15.81 4.26
C SER A 305 -18.40 16.41 5.63
N GLY A 306 -17.25 16.13 6.23
CA GLY A 306 -16.86 16.67 7.53
C GLY A 306 -15.97 17.91 7.49
N LEU A 307 -15.48 18.27 6.29
CA LEU A 307 -14.52 19.37 6.10
C LEU A 307 -14.99 20.40 5.07
N ASP A 308 -15.79 20.01 4.07
CA ASP A 308 -16.22 20.84 2.95
C ASP A 308 -17.67 21.32 3.05
N LEU A 309 -18.47 20.68 3.88
CA LEU A 309 -19.86 21.08 4.09
C LEU A 309 -19.98 21.93 5.35
N PRO A 310 -20.82 22.99 5.33
CA PRO A 310 -21.07 23.85 6.47
C PRO A 310 -21.74 23.12 7.64
#